data_a54df08d485e8e075d0705d68ce0b39d
#
_entry.id   a54df08d485e8e075d0705d68ce0b39d
#
_cell.length_a   1.000
_cell.length_b   1.000
_cell.length_c   1.000
_cell.angle_alpha   90.00
_cell.angle_beta   90.00
_cell.angle_gamma   90.00
#
_symmetry.space_group_name_H-M   'P 1'
#
loop_
_entity.id
_entity.type
_entity.pdbx_description
1 polymer ?
#
loop_
_entity_poly.entity_id
_entity_poly.type
_entity_poly.pdbx_seq_one_letter_code
_entity_poly.pdbx_strand_id
1 'polypeptide(L)'
;METKDISLSIAFEYLRSKNKGATAFVSSLAYACVAIGVAVLIIVSSVMNGFEKELRDRILNVIPHASIMGVVPISNWNDVYKSLKEHPKVIGVSPFVQSQMLIGSSEEVCGSNLVGIVPDSEKNVSVVSNFIIKGSYDSLNEQADNIILGELLARKLNLDVGNQVSLMLPDTKASFAGYFPKIKNFRVTGIFRVGAPDIDEGVAYVNISKAANLLSIKDQVQGFRIKFDDLFEANYLSWEVLMDVEDQTDQILISENWTVTYGPLFEAIMMEKTLVGILVFLIVIVAAFNIVSMLIMMINDKKAQLAIFKTMGMSKYEIRKIFIYLGAMISLIGSLVGLGLGIFVTYLLSSRFFEEVINSLMQDTYFINYFPVDIRISWILFILFSTITLTLLVCLYPARVASKVVPAEVLRN
;
A
#
# COMPACT_ATOMS: atom_id res chain seq x y z
N MET A 1 -51.65 16.43 -8.22
CA MET A 1 -51.03 16.41 -9.53
C MET A 1 -49.55 16.75 -9.35
N GLU A 2 -48.69 15.75 -9.32
CA GLU A 2 -47.24 15.97 -9.29
C GLU A 2 -46.83 16.67 -10.59
N THR A 3 -46.36 17.90 -10.46
CA THR A 3 -45.72 18.61 -11.56
C THR A 3 -44.42 17.88 -11.91
N LYS A 4 -44.52 16.90 -12.78
CA LYS A 4 -43.31 16.31 -13.39
C LYS A 4 -42.46 17.46 -13.93
N ASP A 5 -41.24 17.61 -13.42
CA ASP A 5 -40.34 18.68 -13.86
C ASP A 5 -40.13 18.52 -15.39
N ILE A 6 -40.80 19.41 -16.16
CA ILE A 6 -40.80 19.37 -17.63
C ILE A 6 -39.38 19.35 -18.15
N SER A 7 -38.45 20.03 -17.46
CA SER A 7 -37.04 20.07 -17.79
C SER A 7 -36.37 18.68 -17.72
N LEU A 8 -36.74 17.84 -16.76
CA LEU A 8 -36.25 16.48 -16.61
C LEU A 8 -36.78 15.58 -17.75
N SER A 9 -38.06 15.71 -18.09
CA SER A 9 -38.67 14.93 -19.19
C SER A 9 -38.03 15.24 -20.52
N ILE A 10 -37.75 16.52 -20.82
CA ILE A 10 -37.07 16.94 -22.05
C ILE A 10 -35.61 16.44 -22.05
N ALA A 11 -34.90 16.52 -20.91
CA ALA A 11 -33.55 16.00 -20.81
C ALA A 11 -33.49 14.50 -21.12
N PHE A 12 -34.44 13.73 -20.57
CA PHE A 12 -34.54 12.29 -20.83
C PHE A 12 -34.87 11.98 -22.29
N GLU A 13 -35.75 12.76 -22.91
CA GLU A 13 -36.08 12.64 -24.33
C GLU A 13 -34.89 12.96 -25.23
N TYR A 14 -34.10 13.98 -24.92
CA TYR A 14 -32.87 14.31 -25.63
C TYR A 14 -31.84 13.19 -25.55
N LEU A 15 -31.76 12.54 -24.43
CA LEU A 15 -30.88 11.39 -24.19
C LEU A 15 -31.31 10.16 -25.03
N ARG A 16 -32.64 9.93 -25.13
CA ARG A 16 -33.24 8.81 -25.85
C ARG A 16 -33.36 9.06 -27.34
N SER A 17 -33.38 10.33 -27.78
CA SER A 17 -33.48 10.72 -29.16
C SER A 17 -32.35 10.08 -29.98
N LYS A 18 -32.71 9.31 -31.03
CA LYS A 18 -31.74 8.77 -32.00
C LYS A 18 -31.06 9.94 -32.72
N ASN A 19 -29.97 10.40 -32.17
CA ASN A 19 -29.10 11.35 -32.84
C ASN A 19 -28.55 10.66 -34.10
N LYS A 20 -28.56 11.38 -35.24
CA LYS A 20 -28.04 10.85 -36.51
C LYS A 20 -26.67 11.47 -36.79
N GLY A 21 -25.73 10.67 -37.28
CA GLY A 21 -24.44 11.17 -37.75
C GLY A 21 -23.45 11.53 -36.62
N ALA A 22 -22.76 12.66 -36.79
CA ALA A 22 -21.65 13.08 -35.90
C ALA A 22 -22.06 13.26 -34.45
N THR A 23 -23.27 13.72 -34.16
CA THR A 23 -23.76 13.94 -32.77
C THR A 23 -23.92 12.63 -32.01
N ALA A 24 -24.34 11.55 -32.67
CA ALA A 24 -24.43 10.22 -32.05
C ALA A 24 -23.05 9.70 -31.68
N PHE A 25 -22.06 9.89 -32.54
CA PHE A 25 -20.68 9.49 -32.32
C PHE A 25 -20.07 10.26 -31.12
N VAL A 26 -20.19 11.59 -31.11
CA VAL A 26 -19.65 12.42 -30.02
C VAL A 26 -20.33 12.12 -28.70
N SER A 27 -21.66 11.82 -28.71
CA SER A 27 -22.37 11.41 -27.49
C SER A 27 -21.86 10.07 -26.96
N SER A 28 -21.67 9.07 -27.81
CA SER A 28 -21.12 7.77 -27.38
C SER A 28 -19.70 7.89 -26.84
N LEU A 29 -18.89 8.75 -27.47
CA LEU A 29 -17.52 9.03 -27.01
C LEU A 29 -17.51 9.68 -25.62
N ALA A 30 -18.44 10.62 -25.34
CA ALA A 30 -18.54 11.25 -24.03
C ALA A 30 -18.86 10.23 -22.92
N TYR A 31 -19.81 9.31 -23.14
CA TYR A 31 -20.08 8.21 -22.20
C TYR A 31 -18.88 7.31 -22.01
N ALA A 32 -18.23 6.92 -23.11
CA ALA A 32 -17.07 6.05 -23.06
C ALA A 32 -15.89 6.70 -22.28
N CYS A 33 -15.63 8.00 -22.53
CA CYS A 33 -14.58 8.73 -21.80
C CYS A 33 -14.82 8.78 -20.29
N VAL A 34 -16.06 9.04 -19.86
CA VAL A 34 -16.39 9.03 -18.42
C VAL A 34 -16.26 7.62 -17.85
N ALA A 35 -16.80 6.62 -18.55
CA ALA A 35 -16.74 5.23 -18.11
C ALA A 35 -15.29 4.73 -17.99
N ILE A 36 -14.46 4.99 -19.00
CA ILE A 36 -13.04 4.61 -18.98
C ILE A 36 -12.32 5.39 -17.87
N GLY A 37 -12.55 6.70 -17.72
CA GLY A 37 -11.94 7.50 -16.67
C GLY A 37 -12.23 6.96 -15.28
N VAL A 38 -13.50 6.66 -14.98
CA VAL A 38 -13.91 6.08 -13.70
C VAL A 38 -13.36 4.65 -13.51
N ALA A 39 -13.37 3.83 -14.57
CA ALA A 39 -12.83 2.48 -14.51
C ALA A 39 -11.32 2.50 -14.19
N VAL A 40 -10.54 3.33 -14.89
CA VAL A 40 -9.09 3.48 -14.63
C VAL A 40 -8.82 3.98 -13.21
N LEU A 41 -9.61 4.97 -12.72
CA LEU A 41 -9.51 5.44 -11.34
C LEU A 41 -9.69 4.31 -10.32
N ILE A 42 -10.71 3.48 -10.51
CA ILE A 42 -11.01 2.37 -9.61
C ILE A 42 -9.91 1.31 -9.67
N ILE A 43 -9.48 0.93 -10.87
CA ILE A 43 -8.42 -0.08 -11.05
C ILE A 43 -7.13 0.39 -10.38
N VAL A 44 -6.66 1.59 -10.73
CA VAL A 44 -5.38 2.11 -10.23
C VAL A 44 -5.42 2.30 -8.71
N SER A 45 -6.51 2.90 -8.17
CA SER A 45 -6.65 3.08 -6.72
C SER A 45 -6.69 1.74 -5.98
N SER A 46 -7.37 0.72 -6.54
CA SER A 46 -7.47 -0.60 -5.91
C SER A 46 -6.14 -1.34 -5.91
N VAL A 47 -5.37 -1.28 -7.00
CA VAL A 47 -4.04 -1.89 -7.09
C VAL A 47 -3.06 -1.18 -6.17
N MET A 48 -3.04 0.16 -6.16
CA MET A 48 -2.17 0.94 -5.27
C MET A 48 -2.47 0.70 -3.79
N ASN A 49 -3.75 0.64 -3.41
CA ASN A 49 -4.13 0.31 -2.05
C ASN A 49 -3.75 -1.13 -1.67
N GLY A 50 -3.90 -2.07 -2.61
CA GLY A 50 -3.49 -3.46 -2.41
C GLY A 50 -1.99 -3.60 -2.21
N PHE A 51 -1.20 -2.93 -3.03
CA PHE A 51 0.25 -2.92 -2.92
C PHE A 51 0.75 -2.28 -1.61
N GLU A 52 0.19 -1.12 -1.23
CA GLU A 52 0.46 -0.48 0.06
C GLU A 52 0.17 -1.41 1.24
N LYS A 53 -1.00 -2.08 1.20
CA LYS A 53 -1.41 -3.02 2.25
C LYS A 53 -0.47 -4.22 2.33
N GLU A 54 -0.13 -4.81 1.20
CA GLU A 54 0.76 -5.97 1.12
C GLU A 54 2.16 -5.66 1.68
N LEU A 55 2.73 -4.51 1.29
CA LEU A 55 4.01 -4.06 1.83
C LEU A 55 3.94 -3.82 3.34
N ARG A 56 2.86 -3.20 3.82
CA ARG A 56 2.64 -3.00 5.24
C ARG A 56 2.56 -4.32 5.99
N ASP A 57 1.73 -5.24 5.50
CA ASP A 57 1.45 -6.50 6.19
C ASP A 57 2.67 -7.44 6.19
N ARG A 58 3.47 -7.42 5.12
CA ARG A 58 4.67 -8.26 5.02
C ARG A 58 5.89 -7.66 5.70
N ILE A 59 6.18 -6.37 5.48
CA ILE A 59 7.40 -5.75 6.02
C ILE A 59 7.16 -5.30 7.46
N LEU A 60 6.18 -4.42 7.68
CA LEU A 60 6.03 -3.71 8.96
C LEU A 60 5.50 -4.59 10.10
N ASN A 61 4.85 -5.71 9.81
CA ASN A 61 4.44 -6.66 10.86
C ASN A 61 5.56 -7.64 11.25
N VAL A 62 6.60 -7.79 10.42
CA VAL A 62 7.74 -8.68 10.69
C VAL A 62 8.84 -7.96 11.45
N ILE A 63 9.08 -6.68 11.12
CA ILE A 63 10.05 -5.86 11.85
C ILE A 63 9.42 -5.26 13.12
N PRO A 64 10.22 -4.96 14.15
CA PRO A 64 9.71 -4.25 15.31
C PRO A 64 9.30 -2.81 14.94
N HIS A 65 8.29 -2.27 15.63
CA HIS A 65 7.90 -0.87 15.43
C HIS A 65 9.01 0.08 15.90
N ALA A 66 9.67 -0.28 16.99
CA ALA A 66 10.89 0.39 17.47
C ALA A 66 11.80 -0.60 18.18
N SER A 67 13.07 -0.22 18.31
CA SER A 67 14.07 -0.89 19.12
C SER A 67 14.67 0.12 20.09
N ILE A 68 14.65 -0.18 21.38
CA ILE A 68 15.35 0.58 22.42
C ILE A 68 16.60 -0.20 22.79
N MET A 69 17.76 0.40 22.59
CA MET A 69 19.06 -0.24 22.75
C MET A 69 19.91 0.51 23.77
N GLY A 70 20.71 -0.21 24.53
CA GLY A 70 21.76 0.41 25.35
C GLY A 70 22.94 0.87 24.47
N VAL A 71 23.55 1.98 24.82
CA VAL A 71 24.82 2.42 24.20
C VAL A 71 25.92 1.36 24.39
N VAL A 72 25.82 0.60 25.49
CA VAL A 72 26.60 -0.60 25.77
C VAL A 72 25.62 -1.74 26.09
N PRO A 73 26.03 -3.02 25.95
CA PRO A 73 25.16 -4.13 26.30
C PRO A 73 24.64 -4.02 27.74
N ILE A 74 23.34 -4.20 27.94
CA ILE A 74 22.62 -4.00 29.18
C ILE A 74 22.76 -5.24 30.07
N SER A 75 23.37 -5.11 31.24
CA SER A 75 23.63 -6.23 32.19
C SER A 75 22.40 -6.56 33.03
N ASN A 76 21.75 -5.54 33.62
CA ASN A 76 20.55 -5.72 34.47
C ASN A 76 19.29 -5.42 33.69
N TRP A 77 19.14 -6.14 32.58
CA TRP A 77 18.09 -5.85 31.58
C TRP A 77 16.65 -6.16 32.08
N ASN A 78 16.50 -6.90 33.19
CA ASN A 78 15.18 -7.24 33.75
C ASN A 78 14.38 -6.00 34.18
N ASP A 79 15.06 -4.99 34.75
CA ASP A 79 14.40 -3.76 35.20
C ASP A 79 13.89 -2.96 34.00
N VAL A 80 14.73 -2.81 32.98
CA VAL A 80 14.34 -2.18 31.70
C VAL A 80 13.21 -2.93 31.02
N TYR A 81 13.28 -4.27 30.99
CA TYR A 81 12.23 -5.11 30.41
C TYR A 81 10.89 -4.92 31.13
N LYS A 82 10.92 -4.87 32.45
CA LYS A 82 9.72 -4.69 33.26
C LYS A 82 9.11 -3.31 33.04
N SER A 83 9.92 -2.24 33.06
CA SER A 83 9.46 -0.88 32.77
C SER A 83 8.83 -0.77 31.40
N LEU A 84 9.48 -1.31 30.36
CA LEU A 84 8.93 -1.34 29.01
C LEU A 84 7.61 -2.12 28.92
N LYS A 85 7.50 -3.27 29.58
CA LYS A 85 6.32 -4.14 29.53
C LYS A 85 5.12 -3.54 30.27
N GLU A 86 5.37 -2.76 31.32
CA GLU A 86 4.32 -2.09 32.12
C GLU A 86 3.90 -0.75 31.50
N HIS A 87 4.61 -0.26 30.48
CA HIS A 87 4.30 1.01 29.84
C HIS A 87 3.00 0.93 29.04
N PRO A 88 2.02 1.88 29.25
CA PRO A 88 0.67 1.78 28.71
C PRO A 88 0.60 1.84 27.16
N LYS A 89 1.62 2.37 26.50
CA LYS A 89 1.70 2.49 25.04
C LYS A 89 2.34 1.28 24.35
N VAL A 90 2.92 0.36 25.14
CA VAL A 90 3.67 -0.80 24.64
C VAL A 90 2.81 -2.04 24.69
N ILE A 91 2.60 -2.69 23.54
CA ILE A 91 1.81 -3.92 23.44
C ILE A 91 2.70 -5.16 23.55
N GLY A 92 3.90 -5.11 23.01
CA GLY A 92 4.84 -6.23 22.99
C GLY A 92 6.27 -5.78 23.19
N VAL A 93 7.03 -6.58 23.93
CA VAL A 93 8.47 -6.37 24.18
C VAL A 93 9.20 -7.69 24.03
N SER A 94 10.32 -7.68 23.31
CA SER A 94 11.21 -8.84 23.19
C SER A 94 12.67 -8.41 23.30
N PRO A 95 13.46 -9.00 24.21
CA PRO A 95 14.90 -8.72 24.27
C PRO A 95 15.58 -9.30 23.04
N PHE A 96 16.62 -8.61 22.55
CA PHE A 96 17.37 -9.08 21.41
C PHE A 96 18.88 -8.80 21.51
N VAL A 97 19.61 -9.55 20.69
CA VAL A 97 21.03 -9.37 20.41
C VAL A 97 21.22 -9.51 18.91
N GLN A 98 21.88 -8.57 18.26
CA GLN A 98 22.09 -8.64 16.80
C GLN A 98 23.54 -8.34 16.43
N SER A 99 23.99 -8.89 15.32
CA SER A 99 25.28 -8.57 14.73
C SER A 99 25.33 -8.91 13.25
N GLN A 100 25.99 -8.06 12.49
CA GLN A 100 26.35 -8.41 11.14
C GLN A 100 27.45 -9.45 11.17
N MET A 101 27.27 -10.52 10.42
CA MET A 101 28.27 -11.59 10.32
C MET A 101 28.24 -12.25 8.95
N LEU A 102 29.25 -13.07 8.73
CA LEU A 102 29.30 -13.92 7.54
C LEU A 102 28.68 -15.27 7.87
N ILE A 103 27.76 -15.71 7.03
CA ILE A 103 27.11 -17.01 7.09
C ILE A 103 27.60 -17.83 5.89
N GLY A 104 28.18 -18.98 6.14
CA GLY A 104 28.81 -19.77 5.11
C GLY A 104 28.35 -21.23 5.08
N SER A 105 28.22 -21.76 3.86
CA SER A 105 28.16 -23.19 3.58
C SER A 105 29.54 -23.70 3.15
N SER A 106 29.62 -24.91 2.66
CA SER A 106 30.87 -25.46 2.05
C SER A 106 31.23 -24.80 0.74
N GLU A 107 30.27 -24.13 0.07
CA GLU A 107 30.43 -23.63 -1.31
C GLU A 107 30.44 -22.11 -1.37
N GLU A 108 29.60 -21.45 -0.55
CA GLU A 108 29.39 -20.00 -0.60
C GLU A 108 29.35 -19.34 0.79
N VAL A 109 29.64 -18.03 0.83
CA VAL A 109 29.62 -17.20 2.03
C VAL A 109 28.86 -15.93 1.73
N CYS A 110 27.89 -15.59 2.57
CA CYS A 110 27.05 -14.37 2.46
C CYS A 110 27.13 -13.54 3.73
N GLY A 111 27.08 -12.21 3.58
CA GLY A 111 26.84 -11.29 4.71
C GLY A 111 25.37 -11.36 5.11
N SER A 112 25.09 -11.45 6.41
CA SER A 112 23.74 -11.45 6.94
C SER A 112 23.71 -10.83 8.35
N ASN A 113 22.55 -10.34 8.76
CA ASN A 113 22.30 -9.88 10.11
C ASN A 113 21.78 -11.06 10.95
N LEU A 114 22.57 -11.52 11.89
CA LEU A 114 22.14 -12.52 12.87
C LEU A 114 21.37 -11.83 13.98
N VAL A 115 20.14 -12.27 14.20
CA VAL A 115 19.26 -11.76 15.26
C VAL A 115 19.00 -12.87 16.27
N GLY A 116 19.52 -12.69 17.49
CA GLY A 116 19.25 -13.56 18.63
C GLY A 116 17.97 -13.06 19.34
N ILE A 117 16.99 -13.93 19.46
CA ILE A 117 15.67 -13.63 20.01
C ILE A 117 15.29 -14.62 21.11
N VAL A 118 14.32 -14.21 21.95
CA VAL A 118 13.57 -15.12 22.82
C VAL A 118 12.30 -15.50 22.07
N PRO A 119 12.15 -16.72 21.53
CA PRO A 119 11.09 -17.05 20.59
C PRO A 119 9.67 -16.76 21.09
N ASP A 120 9.41 -17.00 22.39
CA ASP A 120 8.07 -16.80 22.97
C ASP A 120 7.71 -15.31 23.13
N SER A 121 8.66 -14.45 23.50
CA SER A 121 8.42 -13.01 23.58
C SER A 121 8.39 -12.35 22.21
N GLU A 122 9.18 -12.85 21.26
CA GLU A 122 9.25 -12.33 19.89
C GLU A 122 7.92 -12.48 19.14
N LYS A 123 7.13 -13.53 19.41
CA LYS A 123 5.78 -13.71 18.85
C LYS A 123 4.82 -12.55 19.18
N ASN A 124 5.10 -11.78 20.26
CA ASN A 124 4.30 -10.61 20.64
C ASN A 124 4.72 -9.34 19.88
N VAL A 125 5.90 -9.34 19.27
CA VAL A 125 6.47 -8.18 18.56
C VAL A 125 6.42 -8.36 17.06
N SER A 126 6.79 -9.56 16.58
CA SER A 126 6.92 -9.90 15.18
C SER A 126 6.07 -11.09 14.80
N VAL A 127 5.52 -11.07 13.59
CA VAL A 127 4.75 -12.19 13.03
C VAL A 127 5.61 -13.15 12.18
N VAL A 128 6.93 -13.07 12.27
CA VAL A 128 7.85 -13.91 11.48
C VAL A 128 7.59 -15.40 11.65
N SER A 129 7.10 -15.83 12.83
CA SER A 129 6.72 -17.22 13.10
C SER A 129 5.64 -17.76 12.16
N ASN A 130 4.79 -16.88 11.59
CA ASN A 130 3.73 -17.25 10.66
C ASN A 130 4.23 -17.44 9.21
N PHE A 131 5.46 -17.04 8.94
CA PHE A 131 6.07 -17.08 7.61
C PHE A 131 7.06 -18.24 7.43
N ILE A 132 7.08 -19.21 8.35
CA ILE A 132 7.91 -20.41 8.21
C ILE A 132 7.33 -21.28 7.08
N ILE A 133 8.15 -21.53 6.06
CA ILE A 133 7.78 -22.38 4.90
C ILE A 133 8.29 -23.81 5.01
N LYS A 134 9.41 -24.02 5.74
CA LYS A 134 9.97 -25.34 6.02
C LYS A 134 10.50 -25.38 7.46
N GLY A 135 10.39 -26.52 8.12
CA GLY A 135 10.87 -26.72 9.48
C GLY A 135 9.95 -26.14 10.55
N SER A 136 10.51 -25.67 11.67
CA SER A 136 9.75 -25.18 12.82
C SER A 136 10.41 -23.95 13.46
N TYR A 137 9.60 -22.94 13.79
CA TYR A 137 10.03 -21.77 14.55
C TYR A 137 10.38 -22.12 16.01
N ASP A 138 9.62 -23.02 16.61
CA ASP A 138 9.78 -23.41 18.01
C ASP A 138 11.07 -24.20 18.28
N SER A 139 11.73 -24.67 17.22
CA SER A 139 13.08 -25.30 17.33
C SER A 139 14.14 -24.36 17.94
N LEU A 140 13.95 -23.04 17.89
CA LEU A 140 14.82 -22.06 18.54
C LEU A 140 14.73 -22.11 20.08
N ASN A 141 13.67 -22.69 20.66
CA ASN A 141 13.55 -22.89 22.10
C ASN A 141 14.40 -24.04 22.63
N GLU A 142 14.88 -24.91 21.75
CA GLU A 142 15.76 -26.02 22.11
C GLU A 142 17.15 -25.50 22.51
N GLN A 143 17.85 -26.26 23.38
CA GLN A 143 19.20 -25.91 23.80
C GLN A 143 20.28 -26.13 22.72
N ALA A 144 19.90 -26.72 21.59
CA ALA A 144 20.79 -26.96 20.46
C ALA A 144 21.19 -25.65 19.74
N ASP A 145 22.23 -25.71 18.94
CA ASP A 145 22.67 -24.59 18.11
C ASP A 145 21.85 -24.59 16.81
N ASN A 146 20.59 -24.16 16.93
CA ASN A 146 19.60 -24.11 15.84
C ASN A 146 19.55 -22.71 15.24
N ILE A 147 19.33 -22.65 13.92
CA ILE A 147 19.21 -21.40 13.15
C ILE A 147 18.04 -21.49 12.17
N ILE A 148 17.35 -20.39 12.00
CA ILE A 148 16.32 -20.21 10.98
C ILE A 148 16.83 -19.17 9.98
N LEU A 149 16.81 -19.53 8.68
CA LEU A 149 17.31 -18.72 7.59
C LEU A 149 16.14 -18.15 6.77
N GLY A 150 16.33 -16.95 6.21
CA GLY A 150 15.44 -16.48 5.15
C GLY A 150 15.61 -17.33 3.89
N GLU A 151 14.55 -17.46 3.09
CA GLU A 151 14.54 -18.36 1.93
C GLU A 151 15.59 -17.99 0.89
N LEU A 152 15.76 -16.70 0.59
CA LEU A 152 16.74 -16.26 -0.39
C LEU A 152 18.17 -16.53 0.09
N LEU A 153 18.43 -16.33 1.39
CA LEU A 153 19.72 -16.68 1.99
C LEU A 153 19.99 -18.19 1.93
N ALA A 154 19.00 -19.01 2.29
CA ALA A 154 19.11 -20.46 2.24
C ALA A 154 19.34 -20.97 0.80
N ARG A 155 18.63 -20.40 -0.18
CA ARG A 155 18.77 -20.72 -1.60
C ARG A 155 20.17 -20.34 -2.11
N LYS A 156 20.67 -19.14 -1.77
CA LYS A 156 21.97 -18.64 -2.18
C LYS A 156 23.12 -19.48 -1.61
N LEU A 157 22.97 -19.97 -0.39
CA LEU A 157 23.93 -20.84 0.28
C LEU A 157 23.76 -22.34 -0.08
N ASN A 158 22.77 -22.68 -0.92
CA ASN A 158 22.37 -24.05 -1.27
C ASN A 158 22.10 -24.93 -0.04
N LEU A 159 21.36 -24.37 0.96
CA LEU A 159 21.05 -25.01 2.23
C LEU A 159 19.56 -25.34 2.34
N ASP A 160 19.26 -26.48 2.96
CA ASP A 160 17.90 -26.87 3.34
C ASP A 160 17.85 -27.27 4.84
N VAL A 161 16.65 -27.46 5.37
CA VAL A 161 16.45 -27.90 6.75
C VAL A 161 17.21 -29.20 7.01
N GLY A 162 17.98 -29.20 8.09
CA GLY A 162 18.85 -30.30 8.49
C GLY A 162 20.34 -30.11 8.14
N ASN A 163 20.67 -29.22 7.22
CA ASN A 163 22.05 -28.90 6.87
C ASN A 163 22.77 -28.15 8.00
N GLN A 164 24.07 -28.17 7.97
CA GLN A 164 24.95 -27.38 8.84
C GLN A 164 25.38 -26.10 8.13
N VAL A 165 25.45 -25.00 8.88
CA VAL A 165 25.91 -23.71 8.41
C VAL A 165 26.90 -23.13 9.42
N SER A 166 27.96 -22.49 8.92
CA SER A 166 28.99 -21.85 9.75
C SER A 166 28.74 -20.37 9.87
N LEU A 167 28.64 -19.88 11.10
CA LEU A 167 28.60 -18.44 11.43
C LEU A 167 30.02 -17.96 11.70
N MET A 168 30.45 -16.92 11.02
CA MET A 168 31.77 -16.32 11.15
C MET A 168 31.62 -14.87 11.60
N LEU A 169 32.06 -14.60 12.83
CA LEU A 169 32.12 -13.24 13.37
C LEU A 169 33.51 -12.66 13.06
N PRO A 170 33.63 -11.52 12.37
CA PRO A 170 34.89 -10.82 12.22
C PRO A 170 35.37 -10.40 13.63
N ASP A 171 36.45 -11.00 14.13
CA ASP A 171 37.02 -10.58 15.42
C ASP A 171 37.85 -9.31 15.21
N THR A 172 37.53 -8.27 15.99
CA THR A 172 38.25 -6.99 15.97
C THR A 172 39.46 -6.99 16.89
N LYS A 173 39.64 -8.05 17.69
CA LYS A 173 40.79 -8.16 18.60
C LYS A 173 41.98 -8.81 17.91
N ALA A 174 43.01 -8.02 17.66
CA ALA A 174 44.27 -8.52 17.17
C ALA A 174 44.91 -9.45 18.22
N SER A 175 45.21 -10.69 17.84
CA SER A 175 46.07 -11.58 18.57
C SER A 175 47.51 -11.48 18.05
N PHE A 176 48.52 -11.89 18.83
CA PHE A 176 49.91 -11.97 18.37
C PHE A 176 50.10 -12.81 17.10
N ALA A 177 49.13 -13.70 16.81
CA ALA A 177 49.13 -14.60 15.67
C ALA A 177 48.25 -14.14 14.49
N GLY A 178 47.63 -12.91 14.58
CA GLY A 178 46.75 -12.36 13.56
C GLY A 178 45.27 -12.30 13.97
N TYR A 179 44.43 -11.98 13.00
CA TYR A 179 42.97 -11.94 13.18
C TYR A 179 42.39 -13.32 12.88
N PHE A 180 41.82 -13.99 13.86
CA PHE A 180 41.12 -15.26 13.67
C PHE A 180 39.62 -15.04 13.86
N PRO A 181 38.78 -15.23 12.84
CA PRO A 181 37.34 -15.12 13.02
C PRO A 181 36.83 -16.20 13.98
N LYS A 182 35.87 -15.85 14.83
CA LYS A 182 35.15 -16.84 15.61
C LYS A 182 34.20 -17.59 14.69
N ILE A 183 34.38 -18.89 14.54
CA ILE A 183 33.52 -19.74 13.72
C ILE A 183 32.73 -20.65 14.65
N LYS A 184 31.39 -20.70 14.43
CA LYS A 184 30.52 -21.63 15.14
C LYS A 184 29.52 -22.23 14.16
N ASN A 185 29.33 -23.54 14.25
CA ASN A 185 28.39 -24.26 13.41
C ASN A 185 26.99 -24.28 14.04
N PHE A 186 25.99 -24.09 13.22
CA PHE A 186 24.58 -24.17 13.55
C PHE A 186 23.87 -25.14 12.62
N ARG A 187 22.77 -25.71 13.09
CA ARG A 187 21.90 -26.56 12.26
C ARG A 187 20.73 -25.75 11.77
N VAL A 188 20.46 -25.74 10.47
CA VAL A 188 19.27 -25.15 9.87
C VAL A 188 18.04 -25.95 10.29
N THR A 189 17.15 -25.36 11.07
CA THR A 189 15.94 -26.01 11.57
C THR A 189 14.65 -25.41 11.04
N GLY A 190 14.77 -24.27 10.34
CA GLY A 190 13.64 -23.63 9.68
C GLY A 190 14.09 -22.69 8.57
N ILE A 191 13.19 -22.50 7.61
CA ILE A 191 13.32 -21.51 6.55
C ILE A 191 12.05 -20.68 6.53
N PHE A 192 12.20 -19.36 6.54
CA PHE A 192 11.07 -18.44 6.45
C PHE A 192 11.07 -17.66 5.12
N ARG A 193 9.87 -17.24 4.68
CA ARG A 193 9.67 -16.36 3.52
C ARG A 193 8.65 -15.29 3.87
N VAL A 194 9.11 -14.05 4.01
CA VAL A 194 8.26 -12.87 4.19
C VAL A 194 7.80 -12.31 2.85
N GLY A 195 8.64 -12.45 1.82
CA GLY A 195 8.45 -11.84 0.51
C GLY A 195 9.05 -10.43 0.42
N ALA A 196 9.97 -10.10 1.32
CA ALA A 196 10.79 -8.89 1.28
C ALA A 196 12.27 -9.32 1.13
N PRO A 197 12.93 -8.97 0.00
CA PRO A 197 14.29 -9.43 -0.29
C PRO A 197 15.28 -9.11 0.81
N ASP A 198 15.22 -7.89 1.35
CA ASP A 198 16.12 -7.43 2.40
C ASP A 198 16.02 -8.28 3.68
N ILE A 199 14.83 -8.81 3.96
CA ILE A 199 14.58 -9.68 5.11
C ILE A 199 14.91 -11.14 4.74
N ASP A 200 14.44 -11.63 3.60
CA ASP A 200 14.58 -13.01 3.19
C ASP A 200 16.03 -13.39 2.80
N GLU A 201 16.86 -12.41 2.41
CA GLU A 201 18.29 -12.59 2.15
C GLU A 201 19.17 -12.09 3.32
N GLY A 202 18.70 -11.04 4.01
CA GLY A 202 19.54 -10.29 4.96
C GLY A 202 19.46 -10.76 6.40
N VAL A 203 18.52 -11.63 6.80
CA VAL A 203 18.27 -11.94 8.22
C VAL A 203 18.31 -13.44 8.50
N ALA A 204 18.96 -13.79 9.63
CA ALA A 204 18.91 -15.11 10.23
C ALA A 204 18.58 -15.04 11.71
N TYR A 205 17.74 -15.96 12.22
CA TYR A 205 17.30 -15.99 13.62
C TYR A 205 17.93 -17.13 14.38
N VAL A 206 18.41 -16.85 15.60
CA VAL A 206 18.89 -17.85 16.56
C VAL A 206 18.32 -17.56 17.95
N ASN A 207 18.48 -18.49 18.87
CA ASN A 207 18.16 -18.21 20.27
C ASN A 207 19.11 -17.14 20.84
N ILE A 208 18.56 -16.22 21.65
CA ILE A 208 19.31 -15.08 22.21
C ILE A 208 20.55 -15.51 22.98
N SER A 209 20.47 -16.60 23.76
CA SER A 209 21.61 -17.12 24.53
C SER A 209 22.76 -17.58 23.64
N LYS A 210 22.45 -18.10 22.44
CA LYS A 210 23.45 -18.54 21.47
C LYS A 210 24.14 -17.35 20.77
N ALA A 211 23.36 -16.31 20.44
CA ALA A 211 23.89 -15.05 19.89
C ALA A 211 24.75 -14.33 20.95
N ALA A 212 24.29 -14.19 22.19
CA ALA A 212 25.03 -13.57 23.27
C ALA A 212 26.38 -14.29 23.56
N ASN A 213 26.37 -15.61 23.53
CA ASN A 213 27.59 -16.41 23.67
C ASN A 213 28.59 -16.18 22.53
N LEU A 214 28.10 -16.10 21.28
CA LEU A 214 28.92 -15.84 20.08
C LEU A 214 29.59 -14.46 20.16
N LEU A 215 28.84 -13.45 20.61
CA LEU A 215 29.30 -12.07 20.77
C LEU A 215 30.09 -11.83 22.08
N SER A 216 30.21 -12.85 22.96
CA SER A 216 30.88 -12.75 24.27
C SER A 216 30.27 -11.73 25.21
N ILE A 217 28.96 -11.51 25.12
CA ILE A 217 28.14 -10.65 26.00
C ILE A 217 27.19 -11.49 26.87
N LYS A 218 27.74 -12.51 27.54
CA LYS A 218 26.92 -13.43 28.32
C LYS A 218 26.03 -12.70 29.32
N ASP A 219 24.80 -13.17 29.46
CA ASP A 219 23.78 -12.64 30.36
C ASP A 219 23.39 -11.14 30.15
N GLN A 220 23.80 -10.58 29.02
CA GLN A 220 23.46 -9.22 28.61
C GLN A 220 22.62 -9.23 27.35
N VAL A 221 21.88 -8.15 27.11
CA VAL A 221 21.14 -7.90 25.87
C VAL A 221 21.60 -6.57 25.25
N GLN A 222 21.48 -6.44 23.96
CA GLN A 222 21.77 -5.16 23.30
C GLN A 222 20.59 -4.20 23.42
N GLY A 223 19.36 -4.71 23.51
CA GLY A 223 18.17 -3.89 23.65
C GLY A 223 16.90 -4.71 23.58
N PHE A 224 15.82 -3.99 23.31
CA PHE A 224 14.46 -4.51 23.27
C PHE A 224 13.78 -4.09 21.98
N ARG A 225 13.15 -5.05 21.33
CA ARG A 225 12.25 -4.84 20.20
C ARG A 225 10.87 -4.56 20.77
N ILE A 226 10.19 -3.54 20.24
CA ILE A 226 8.94 -3.03 20.81
C ILE A 226 7.87 -2.98 19.73
N LYS A 227 6.66 -3.32 20.16
CA LYS A 227 5.44 -3.15 19.37
C LYS A 227 4.51 -2.17 20.05
N PHE A 228 4.04 -1.17 19.30
CA PHE A 228 3.01 -0.20 19.69
C PHE A 228 1.65 -0.57 19.10
N ASP A 229 0.59 0.08 19.59
CA ASP A 229 -0.75 -0.08 19.00
C ASP A 229 -0.81 0.52 17.59
N ASP A 230 -0.34 1.74 17.43
CA ASP A 230 -0.22 2.37 16.11
C ASP A 230 1.25 2.40 15.64
N LEU A 231 1.50 1.71 14.56
CA LEU A 231 2.78 1.66 13.87
C LEU A 231 3.24 3.05 13.39
N PHE A 232 2.32 3.89 12.93
CA PHE A 232 2.65 5.20 12.36
C PHE A 232 3.02 6.24 13.41
N GLU A 233 2.62 6.02 14.66
CA GLU A 233 3.05 6.84 15.79
C GLU A 233 4.39 6.40 16.38
N ALA A 234 4.99 5.32 15.85
CA ALA A 234 6.23 4.75 16.39
C ALA A 234 7.37 5.76 16.54
N ASN A 235 7.47 6.72 15.63
CA ASN A 235 8.50 7.77 15.71
C ASN A 235 8.34 8.65 16.97
N TYR A 236 7.14 9.04 17.32
CA TYR A 236 6.85 9.82 18.51
C TYR A 236 6.89 8.95 19.78
N LEU A 237 6.19 7.82 19.75
CA LEU A 237 6.07 6.90 20.90
C LEU A 237 7.42 6.32 21.32
N SER A 238 8.32 6.06 20.40
CA SER A 238 9.64 5.52 20.73
C SER A 238 10.49 6.49 21.55
N TRP A 239 10.34 7.80 21.31
CA TRP A 239 11.00 8.84 22.12
C TRP A 239 10.34 9.00 23.49
N GLU A 240 9.01 9.00 23.56
CA GLU A 240 8.26 9.08 24.82
C GLU A 240 8.65 7.93 25.73
N VAL A 241 8.55 6.70 25.21
CA VAL A 241 8.90 5.48 25.96
C VAL A 241 10.38 5.47 26.37
N LEU A 242 11.28 5.94 25.50
CA LEU A 242 12.71 6.02 25.82
C LEU A 242 12.96 6.90 27.04
N MET A 243 12.40 8.12 27.05
CA MET A 243 12.58 9.06 28.16
C MET A 243 12.03 8.52 29.48
N ASP A 244 10.82 7.94 29.43
CA ASP A 244 10.18 7.38 30.62
C ASP A 244 10.97 6.20 31.21
N VAL A 245 11.60 5.38 30.36
CA VAL A 245 12.40 4.24 30.80
C VAL A 245 13.79 4.68 31.29
N GLU A 246 14.42 5.66 30.67
CA GLU A 246 15.69 6.24 31.13
C GLU A 246 15.54 6.84 32.55
N ASP A 247 14.45 7.61 32.77
CA ASP A 247 14.17 8.20 34.08
C ASP A 247 13.94 7.15 35.19
N GLN A 248 13.42 5.96 34.82
CA GLN A 248 13.13 4.88 35.75
C GLN A 248 14.32 3.95 36.02
N THR A 249 15.25 3.83 35.06
CA THR A 249 16.27 2.77 35.09
C THR A 249 17.72 3.27 35.19
N ASP A 250 17.94 4.57 35.13
CA ASP A 250 19.28 5.20 35.15
C ASP A 250 20.24 4.62 34.06
N GLN A 251 19.67 4.13 32.96
CA GLN A 251 20.41 3.57 31.83
C GLN A 251 20.43 4.57 30.70
N ILE A 252 21.55 4.68 29.98
CA ILE A 252 21.65 5.50 28.76
C ILE A 252 21.20 4.63 27.58
N LEU A 253 20.07 4.99 27.01
CA LEU A 253 19.43 4.24 25.94
C LEU A 253 19.36 5.06 24.65
N ILE A 254 19.22 4.39 23.53
CA ILE A 254 18.95 4.99 22.23
C ILE A 254 17.74 4.30 21.60
N SER A 255 16.92 5.08 20.92
CA SER A 255 15.77 4.57 20.20
C SER A 255 16.01 4.60 18.70
N GLU A 256 15.72 3.51 18.05
CA GLU A 256 15.64 3.39 16.61
C GLU A 256 14.26 2.83 16.24
N ASN A 257 13.60 3.39 15.26
CA ASN A 257 12.27 2.95 14.84
C ASN A 257 12.26 2.61 13.34
N TRP A 258 11.22 1.93 12.89
CA TRP A 258 11.09 1.44 11.52
C TRP A 258 11.20 2.54 10.46
N THR A 259 10.87 3.79 10.79
CA THR A 259 10.91 4.90 9.82
C THR A 259 12.32 5.28 9.41
N VAL A 260 13.33 4.96 10.20
CA VAL A 260 14.74 5.22 9.86
C VAL A 260 15.14 4.35 8.67
N THR A 261 14.80 3.08 8.69
CA THR A 261 15.20 2.11 7.64
C THR A 261 14.21 2.08 6.48
N TYR A 262 12.92 2.06 6.76
CA TYR A 262 11.87 1.86 5.75
C TYR A 262 11.05 3.12 5.45
N GLY A 263 11.22 4.21 6.21
CA GLY A 263 10.54 5.48 5.98
C GLY A 263 10.68 5.99 4.54
N PRO A 264 11.91 6.06 3.97
CA PRO A 264 12.09 6.51 2.60
C PRO A 264 11.33 5.68 1.56
N LEU A 265 11.18 4.37 1.77
CA LEU A 265 10.37 3.50 0.91
C LEU A 265 8.88 3.89 0.96
N PHE A 266 8.34 4.08 2.18
CA PHE A 266 6.95 4.48 2.35
C PHE A 266 6.67 5.90 1.85
N GLU A 267 7.59 6.83 2.04
CA GLU A 267 7.52 8.18 1.46
C GLU A 267 7.48 8.13 -0.07
N ALA A 268 8.33 7.30 -0.70
CA ALA A 268 8.33 7.10 -2.15
C ALA A 268 6.99 6.55 -2.64
N ILE A 269 6.39 5.56 -1.96
CA ILE A 269 5.08 5.01 -2.28
C ILE A 269 3.99 6.07 -2.16
N MET A 270 4.01 6.89 -1.10
CA MET A 270 3.04 7.98 -0.91
C MET A 270 3.18 9.06 -1.98
N MET A 271 4.40 9.39 -2.38
CA MET A 271 4.68 10.32 -3.48
C MET A 271 4.19 9.75 -4.81
N GLU A 272 4.47 8.48 -5.11
CA GLU A 272 3.97 7.78 -6.31
C GLU A 272 2.44 7.80 -6.35
N LYS A 273 1.78 7.45 -5.26
CA LYS A 273 0.31 7.49 -5.13
C LYS A 273 -0.26 8.87 -5.41
N THR A 274 0.39 9.91 -4.94
CA THR A 274 0.01 11.30 -5.17
C THR A 274 0.17 11.68 -6.64
N LEU A 275 1.30 11.36 -7.26
CA LEU A 275 1.57 11.62 -8.68
C LEU A 275 0.58 10.89 -9.59
N VAL A 276 0.36 9.60 -9.34
CA VAL A 276 -0.62 8.81 -10.08
C VAL A 276 -2.02 9.38 -9.88
N GLY A 277 -2.39 9.79 -8.66
CA GLY A 277 -3.65 10.45 -8.35
C GLY A 277 -3.86 11.72 -9.20
N ILE A 278 -2.83 12.56 -9.33
CA ILE A 278 -2.86 13.77 -10.16
C ILE A 278 -3.04 13.40 -11.65
N LEU A 279 -2.29 12.44 -12.16
CA LEU A 279 -2.39 12.01 -13.55
C LEU A 279 -3.80 11.49 -13.89
N VAL A 280 -4.36 10.68 -13.00
CA VAL A 280 -5.70 10.13 -13.19
C VAL A 280 -6.77 11.22 -13.05
N PHE A 281 -6.58 12.20 -12.17
CA PHE A 281 -7.46 13.36 -12.07
C PHE A 281 -7.47 14.19 -13.39
N LEU A 282 -6.34 14.33 -14.06
CA LEU A 282 -6.28 14.95 -15.39
C LEU A 282 -7.12 14.20 -16.44
N ILE A 283 -7.18 12.86 -16.36
CA ILE A 283 -8.06 12.07 -17.25
C ILE A 283 -9.54 12.45 -17.03
N VAL A 284 -9.95 12.65 -15.78
CA VAL A 284 -11.33 13.09 -15.47
C VAL A 284 -11.61 14.49 -16.01
N ILE A 285 -10.64 15.40 -15.94
CA ILE A 285 -10.75 16.73 -16.54
C ILE A 285 -10.96 16.62 -18.06
N VAL A 286 -10.19 15.79 -18.75
CA VAL A 286 -10.35 15.56 -20.21
C VAL A 286 -11.74 14.99 -20.52
N ALA A 287 -12.23 14.04 -19.71
CA ALA A 287 -13.60 13.51 -19.86
C ALA A 287 -14.65 14.60 -19.67
N ALA A 288 -14.46 15.50 -18.70
CA ALA A 288 -15.36 16.64 -18.49
C ALA A 288 -15.36 17.62 -19.69
N PHE A 289 -14.22 17.91 -20.30
CA PHE A 289 -14.15 18.69 -21.54
C PHE A 289 -14.90 18.04 -22.71
N ASN A 290 -14.80 16.70 -22.84
CA ASN A 290 -15.59 15.97 -23.86
C ASN A 290 -17.10 16.15 -23.65
N ILE A 291 -17.58 16.16 -22.41
CA ILE A 291 -19.00 16.43 -22.10
C ILE A 291 -19.40 17.85 -22.53
N VAL A 292 -18.54 18.85 -22.26
CA VAL A 292 -18.79 20.22 -22.71
C VAL A 292 -18.95 20.30 -24.21
N SER A 293 -18.00 19.69 -24.96
CA SER A 293 -18.03 19.68 -26.43
C SER A 293 -19.29 19.00 -26.96
N MET A 294 -19.67 17.87 -26.38
CA MET A 294 -20.91 17.17 -26.70
C MET A 294 -22.15 18.03 -26.43
N LEU A 295 -22.24 18.67 -25.25
CA LEU A 295 -23.37 19.51 -24.89
C LEU A 295 -23.48 20.73 -25.81
N ILE A 296 -22.35 21.38 -26.18
CA ILE A 296 -22.34 22.52 -27.10
C ILE A 296 -22.83 22.07 -28.50
N MET A 297 -22.38 20.92 -28.97
CA MET A 297 -22.83 20.36 -30.23
C MET A 297 -24.32 20.07 -30.20
N MET A 298 -24.82 19.44 -29.13
CA MET A 298 -26.25 19.16 -28.94
C MET A 298 -27.09 20.46 -28.89
N ILE A 299 -26.58 21.50 -28.22
CA ILE A 299 -27.23 22.82 -28.20
C ILE A 299 -27.38 23.36 -29.62
N ASN A 300 -26.34 23.26 -30.43
CA ASN A 300 -26.39 23.75 -31.82
C ASN A 300 -27.40 22.96 -32.69
N ASP A 301 -27.43 21.62 -32.54
CA ASP A 301 -28.38 20.78 -33.27
C ASP A 301 -29.84 21.01 -32.85
N LYS A 302 -30.07 21.31 -31.55
CA LYS A 302 -31.42 21.53 -30.99
C LYS A 302 -31.81 23.02 -30.92
N LYS A 303 -31.03 23.92 -31.54
CA LYS A 303 -31.20 25.39 -31.43
C LYS A 303 -32.61 25.87 -31.83
N ALA A 304 -33.16 25.30 -32.91
CA ALA A 304 -34.51 25.60 -33.36
C ALA A 304 -35.59 25.19 -32.30
N GLN A 305 -35.44 23.99 -31.72
CA GLN A 305 -36.36 23.51 -30.69
C GLN A 305 -36.28 24.38 -29.42
N LEU A 306 -35.06 24.78 -29.02
CA LEU A 306 -34.89 25.70 -27.89
C LEU A 306 -35.49 27.07 -28.11
N ALA A 307 -35.46 27.59 -29.37
CA ALA A 307 -36.10 28.82 -29.73
C ALA A 307 -37.62 28.70 -29.61
N ILE A 308 -38.24 27.60 -30.10
CA ILE A 308 -39.67 27.32 -29.91
C ILE A 308 -40.07 27.24 -28.46
N PHE A 309 -39.31 26.51 -27.61
CA PHE A 309 -39.62 26.47 -26.18
C PHE A 309 -39.59 27.84 -25.51
N LYS A 310 -38.67 28.72 -25.90
CA LYS A 310 -38.63 30.10 -25.43
C LYS A 310 -39.83 30.93 -25.91
N THR A 311 -40.29 30.76 -27.12
CA THR A 311 -41.48 31.47 -27.60
C THR A 311 -42.74 30.97 -26.91
N MET A 312 -42.78 29.71 -26.46
CA MET A 312 -43.85 29.13 -25.66
C MET A 312 -43.80 29.56 -24.15
N GLY A 313 -42.80 30.38 -23.77
CA GLY A 313 -42.75 30.97 -22.43
C GLY A 313 -41.78 30.26 -21.47
N MET A 314 -40.96 29.27 -21.97
CA MET A 314 -39.97 28.61 -21.09
C MET A 314 -38.88 29.58 -20.64
N SER A 315 -38.63 29.62 -19.34
CA SER A 315 -37.66 30.52 -18.71
C SER A 315 -36.21 30.14 -19.00
N LYS A 316 -35.32 31.13 -18.91
CA LYS A 316 -33.86 30.86 -19.01
C LYS A 316 -33.36 29.83 -17.98
N TYR A 317 -34.00 29.79 -16.82
CA TYR A 317 -33.67 28.87 -15.73
C TYR A 317 -34.06 27.43 -16.06
N GLU A 318 -35.23 27.22 -16.63
CA GLU A 318 -35.69 25.88 -17.06
C GLU A 318 -34.82 25.32 -18.16
N ILE A 319 -34.42 26.13 -19.13
CA ILE A 319 -33.48 25.72 -20.18
C ILE A 319 -32.11 25.28 -19.59
N ARG A 320 -31.59 26.04 -18.61
CA ARG A 320 -30.35 25.64 -17.90
C ARG A 320 -30.52 24.31 -17.18
N LYS A 321 -31.64 24.09 -16.51
CA LYS A 321 -31.92 22.80 -15.86
C LYS A 321 -31.90 21.64 -16.80
N ILE A 322 -32.42 21.75 -18.03
CA ILE A 322 -32.39 20.68 -19.04
C ILE A 322 -30.96 20.20 -19.27
N PHE A 323 -30.02 21.12 -19.52
CA PHE A 323 -28.62 20.75 -19.83
C PHE A 323 -27.85 20.30 -18.59
N ILE A 324 -28.17 20.79 -17.40
CA ILE A 324 -27.60 20.28 -16.13
C ILE A 324 -28.07 18.85 -15.88
N TYR A 325 -29.38 18.56 -16.05
CA TYR A 325 -29.90 17.19 -15.94
C TYR A 325 -29.31 16.24 -16.97
N LEU A 326 -29.11 16.72 -18.20
CA LEU A 326 -28.44 15.96 -19.25
C LEU A 326 -27.02 15.57 -18.84
N GLY A 327 -26.22 16.54 -18.40
CA GLY A 327 -24.88 16.29 -17.90
C GLY A 327 -24.85 15.35 -16.68
N ALA A 328 -25.79 15.52 -15.76
CA ALA A 328 -25.95 14.63 -14.60
C ALA A 328 -26.25 13.19 -15.02
N MET A 329 -27.16 12.98 -15.98
CA MET A 329 -27.50 11.65 -16.49
C MET A 329 -26.32 11.00 -17.21
N ILE A 330 -25.59 11.75 -18.04
CA ILE A 330 -24.41 11.25 -18.76
C ILE A 330 -23.33 10.81 -17.75
N SER A 331 -23.05 11.68 -16.78
CA SER A 331 -22.09 11.38 -15.71
C SER A 331 -22.51 10.17 -14.87
N LEU A 332 -23.78 10.07 -14.50
CA LEU A 332 -24.29 8.98 -13.69
C LEU A 332 -24.19 7.65 -14.46
N ILE A 333 -24.66 7.60 -15.71
CA ILE A 333 -24.61 6.40 -16.53
C ILE A 333 -23.16 6.02 -16.83
N GLY A 334 -22.32 6.98 -17.24
CA GLY A 334 -20.90 6.76 -17.49
C GLY A 334 -20.18 6.26 -16.24
N SER A 335 -20.44 6.86 -15.09
CA SER A 335 -19.84 6.44 -13.82
C SER A 335 -20.29 5.05 -13.38
N LEU A 336 -21.56 4.67 -13.56
CA LEU A 336 -22.05 3.32 -13.25
C LEU A 336 -21.44 2.25 -14.16
N VAL A 337 -21.36 2.54 -15.46
CA VAL A 337 -20.68 1.65 -16.41
C VAL A 337 -19.19 1.55 -16.09
N GLY A 338 -18.54 2.68 -15.78
CA GLY A 338 -17.14 2.72 -15.36
C GLY A 338 -16.89 1.95 -14.06
N LEU A 339 -17.79 2.06 -13.08
CA LEU A 339 -17.76 1.28 -11.85
C LEU A 339 -17.82 -0.22 -12.15
N GLY A 340 -18.78 -0.65 -12.97
CA GLY A 340 -18.92 -2.05 -13.36
C GLY A 340 -17.68 -2.59 -14.06
N LEU A 341 -17.15 -1.85 -15.04
CA LEU A 341 -15.93 -2.20 -15.76
C LEU A 341 -14.70 -2.19 -14.82
N GLY A 342 -14.57 -1.16 -13.98
CA GLY A 342 -13.47 -1.05 -13.02
C GLY A 342 -13.41 -2.23 -12.06
N ILE A 343 -14.55 -2.56 -11.42
CA ILE A 343 -14.63 -3.71 -10.51
C ILE A 343 -14.37 -5.03 -11.26
N PHE A 344 -14.94 -5.20 -12.47
CA PHE A 344 -14.75 -6.40 -13.27
C PHE A 344 -13.27 -6.62 -13.61
N VAL A 345 -12.58 -5.59 -14.10
CA VAL A 345 -11.15 -5.68 -14.43
C VAL A 345 -10.31 -5.91 -13.19
N THR A 346 -10.61 -5.22 -12.08
CA THR A 346 -9.93 -5.41 -10.80
C THR A 346 -10.07 -6.85 -10.28
N TYR A 347 -11.28 -7.43 -10.40
CA TYR A 347 -11.52 -8.83 -10.05
C TYR A 347 -10.76 -9.79 -10.98
N LEU A 348 -10.69 -9.47 -12.27
CA LEU A 348 -9.94 -10.27 -13.24
C LEU A 348 -8.44 -10.27 -12.92
N LEU A 349 -7.86 -9.11 -12.55
CA LEU A 349 -6.45 -8.98 -12.14
C LEU A 349 -6.15 -9.80 -10.87
N SER A 350 -7.10 -9.94 -9.95
CA SER A 350 -6.98 -10.75 -8.73
C SER A 350 -7.28 -12.24 -8.96
N SER A 351 -7.55 -12.67 -10.20
CA SER A 351 -7.91 -14.04 -10.50
C SER A 351 -6.68 -14.95 -10.65
N ARG A 352 -6.84 -16.26 -10.37
CA ARG A 352 -5.78 -17.29 -10.57
C ARG A 352 -5.21 -17.33 -11.98
N PHE A 353 -6.00 -16.93 -12.97
CA PHE A 353 -5.53 -16.85 -14.35
C PHE A 353 -4.39 -15.85 -14.52
N PHE A 354 -4.48 -14.68 -13.89
CA PHE A 354 -3.41 -13.69 -13.91
C PHE A 354 -2.19 -14.11 -13.06
N GLU A 355 -2.41 -14.82 -11.95
CA GLU A 355 -1.31 -15.40 -11.16
C GLU A 355 -0.47 -16.37 -12.00
N GLU A 356 -1.10 -17.26 -12.76
CA GLU A 356 -0.41 -18.18 -13.65
C GLU A 356 0.36 -17.45 -14.77
N VAL A 357 -0.23 -16.42 -15.35
CA VAL A 357 0.42 -15.59 -16.38
C VAL A 357 1.64 -14.85 -15.81
N ILE A 358 1.52 -14.25 -14.63
CA ILE A 358 2.63 -13.56 -13.96
C ILE A 358 3.74 -14.55 -13.62
N ASN A 359 3.40 -15.69 -13.03
CA ASN A 359 4.37 -16.73 -12.70
C ASN A 359 5.10 -17.27 -13.94
N SER A 360 4.42 -17.36 -15.08
CA SER A 360 5.03 -17.82 -16.34
C SER A 360 5.95 -16.78 -17.00
N LEU A 361 5.67 -15.49 -16.83
CA LEU A 361 6.43 -14.40 -17.45
C LEU A 361 7.56 -13.88 -16.57
N MET A 362 7.44 -13.98 -15.25
CA MET A 362 8.34 -13.36 -14.27
C MET A 362 8.93 -14.37 -13.29
N GLN A 363 9.18 -15.61 -13.75
CA GLN A 363 9.85 -16.63 -12.93
C GLN A 363 11.09 -16.05 -12.25
N ASP A 364 11.09 -16.09 -10.92
CA ASP A 364 12.18 -15.70 -10.00
C ASP A 364 12.56 -14.21 -9.89
N THR A 365 11.89 -13.29 -10.58
CA THR A 365 12.26 -11.87 -10.55
C THR A 365 11.40 -11.03 -9.58
N TYR A 366 10.18 -11.45 -9.31
CA TYR A 366 9.26 -10.72 -8.43
C TYR A 366 8.83 -11.57 -7.22
N PHE A 367 8.87 -10.95 -6.03
CA PHE A 367 8.56 -11.57 -4.75
C PHE A 367 7.06 -11.73 -4.49
N ILE A 368 6.22 -11.09 -5.30
CA ILE A 368 4.77 -11.13 -5.22
C ILE A 368 4.24 -11.87 -6.45
N ASN A 369 3.74 -13.08 -6.24
CA ASN A 369 3.26 -13.96 -7.31
C ASN A 369 1.81 -13.65 -7.75
N TYR A 370 1.20 -12.57 -7.26
CA TYR A 370 -0.15 -12.14 -7.58
C TYR A 370 -0.25 -10.62 -7.57
N PHE A 371 -1.25 -10.05 -8.25
CA PHE A 371 -1.55 -8.63 -8.13
C PHE A 371 -2.32 -8.38 -6.83
N PRO A 372 -1.71 -7.67 -5.86
CA PRO A 372 -2.43 -7.29 -4.66
C PRO A 372 -3.48 -6.26 -5.01
N VAL A 373 -4.71 -6.52 -4.63
CA VAL A 373 -5.86 -5.63 -4.87
C VAL A 373 -6.61 -5.43 -3.57
N ASP A 374 -6.83 -4.17 -3.19
CA ASP A 374 -7.65 -3.79 -2.03
C ASP A 374 -8.74 -2.80 -2.45
N ILE A 375 -9.96 -3.32 -2.57
CA ILE A 375 -11.14 -2.54 -2.98
C ILE A 375 -11.76 -1.89 -1.74
N ARG A 376 -11.51 -0.58 -1.56
CA ARG A 376 -12.10 0.19 -0.44
C ARG A 376 -13.34 0.93 -0.91
N ILE A 377 -14.50 0.60 -0.34
CA ILE A 377 -15.79 1.21 -0.68
C ILE A 377 -15.76 2.72 -0.50
N SER A 378 -15.08 3.24 0.53
CA SER A 378 -14.93 4.68 0.78
C SER A 378 -14.27 5.42 -0.40
N TRP A 379 -13.24 4.84 -1.00
CA TRP A 379 -12.57 5.39 -2.19
C TRP A 379 -13.46 5.35 -3.43
N ILE A 380 -14.19 4.26 -3.64
CA ILE A 380 -15.15 4.14 -4.76
C ILE A 380 -16.21 5.25 -4.66
N LEU A 381 -16.81 5.42 -3.48
CA LEU A 381 -17.81 6.48 -3.26
C LEU A 381 -17.22 7.87 -3.47
N PHE A 382 -16.00 8.11 -3.01
CA PHE A 382 -15.29 9.37 -3.24
C PHE A 382 -15.06 9.64 -4.73
N ILE A 383 -14.63 8.64 -5.50
CA ILE A 383 -14.43 8.74 -6.96
C ILE A 383 -15.74 9.06 -7.66
N LEU A 384 -16.81 8.34 -7.37
CA LEU A 384 -18.13 8.58 -7.96
C LEU A 384 -18.64 9.98 -7.65
N PHE A 385 -18.59 10.38 -6.37
CA PHE A 385 -19.05 11.69 -5.93
C PHE A 385 -18.24 12.83 -6.57
N SER A 386 -16.91 12.72 -6.59
CA SER A 386 -16.03 13.74 -7.18
C SER A 386 -16.23 13.85 -8.70
N THR A 387 -16.39 12.73 -9.42
CA THR A 387 -16.65 12.72 -10.87
C THR A 387 -17.98 13.36 -11.21
N ILE A 388 -19.05 13.01 -10.48
CA ILE A 388 -20.38 13.61 -10.70
C ILE A 388 -20.34 15.09 -10.39
N THR A 389 -19.75 15.50 -9.28
CA THR A 389 -19.65 16.91 -8.87
C THR A 389 -18.85 17.73 -9.88
N LEU A 390 -17.70 17.25 -10.31
CA LEU A 390 -16.88 17.92 -11.33
C LEU A 390 -17.64 18.06 -12.64
N THR A 391 -18.32 17.01 -13.10
CA THR A 391 -19.12 17.04 -14.33
C THR A 391 -20.24 18.06 -14.22
N LEU A 392 -20.98 18.13 -13.11
CA LEU A 392 -22.03 19.12 -12.89
C LEU A 392 -21.49 20.54 -12.94
N LEU A 393 -20.34 20.81 -12.31
CA LEU A 393 -19.69 22.12 -12.35
C LEU A 393 -19.35 22.54 -13.77
N VAL A 394 -18.78 21.63 -14.55
CA VAL A 394 -18.35 21.87 -15.92
C VAL A 394 -19.57 22.07 -16.86
N CYS A 395 -20.68 21.36 -16.61
CA CYS A 395 -21.93 21.52 -17.35
C CYS A 395 -22.61 22.89 -17.19
N LEU A 396 -22.27 23.66 -16.16
CA LEU A 396 -22.81 25.02 -15.95
C LEU A 396 -22.47 25.96 -17.10
N TYR A 397 -21.30 25.77 -17.74
CA TYR A 397 -20.91 26.60 -18.88
C TYR A 397 -21.81 26.40 -20.11
N PRO A 398 -21.96 25.19 -20.67
CA PRO A 398 -22.85 24.95 -21.81
C PRO A 398 -24.32 25.26 -21.47
N ALA A 399 -24.77 24.96 -20.25
CA ALA A 399 -26.12 25.32 -19.81
C ALA A 399 -26.39 26.84 -19.86
N ARG A 400 -25.39 27.67 -19.52
CA ARG A 400 -25.50 29.14 -19.69
C ARG A 400 -25.55 29.55 -21.16
N VAL A 401 -24.75 28.90 -22.02
CA VAL A 401 -24.76 29.15 -23.46
C VAL A 401 -26.14 28.82 -24.05
N ALA A 402 -26.72 27.66 -23.73
CA ALA A 402 -28.06 27.27 -24.18
C ALA A 402 -29.14 28.31 -23.80
N SER A 403 -29.05 28.84 -22.59
CA SER A 403 -30.03 29.84 -22.11
C SER A 403 -29.97 31.19 -22.82
N LYS A 404 -28.90 31.49 -23.56
CA LYS A 404 -28.71 32.76 -24.30
C LYS A 404 -29.23 32.72 -25.74
N VAL A 405 -29.71 31.58 -26.23
CA VAL A 405 -30.27 31.46 -27.60
C VAL A 405 -31.37 32.50 -27.81
N VAL A 406 -31.27 33.30 -28.86
CA VAL A 406 -32.24 34.35 -29.22
C VAL A 406 -33.21 33.78 -30.27
N PRO A 407 -34.54 33.65 -29.96
CA PRO A 407 -35.52 33.06 -30.88
C PRO A 407 -35.60 33.78 -32.21
N ALA A 408 -35.55 35.12 -32.24
CA ALA A 408 -35.68 35.92 -33.42
C ALA A 408 -34.55 35.66 -34.48
N GLU A 409 -33.34 35.35 -34.01
CA GLU A 409 -32.21 35.05 -34.91
C GLU A 409 -32.29 33.62 -35.51
N VAL A 410 -32.79 32.67 -34.71
CA VAL A 410 -32.84 31.25 -35.09
C VAL A 410 -34.04 30.93 -36.01
N LEU A 411 -35.18 31.65 -35.86
CA LEU A 411 -36.38 31.39 -36.64
C LEU A 411 -36.43 32.21 -37.94
N ARG A 412 -35.50 33.15 -38.14
CA ARG A 412 -35.35 33.94 -39.37
C ARG A 412 -34.53 33.25 -40.44
N ASN A 413 -33.63 32.36 -40.06
CA ASN A 413 -32.83 31.52 -40.95
C ASN A 413 -33.49 30.14 -41.12
#